data_f03be553c3206e4af5b4a37c563c7509
#
_entry.id   f03be553c3206e4af5b4a37c563c7509
#
_cell.length_a   1.000
_cell.length_b   1.000
_cell.length_c   1.000
_cell.angle_alpha   90.00
_cell.angle_beta   90.00
_cell.angle_gamma   90.00
#
_symmetry.space_group_name_H-M   'P 1'
#
loop_
_entity.id
_entity.type
_entity.pdbx_description
1 polymer ?
#
loop_
_entity_poly.entity_id
_entity_poly.type
_entity_poly.pdbx_seq_one_letter_code
_entity_poly.pdbx_strand_id
1 'polypeptide(L)'
;MSSPESSAWYRHRLVWVAVVLLVVSVGTVVLANRSSTRAEPADLPAQIVARMRTTLERADPAQHQHAGHDAQQGAGAEKPPVICGVRVYGFEPAGATTFAEVRTVYGFHLCGIAEQKRPWDVAVKLAGPLIMDMSTDPPGIKVVEATAEVRFVDRLREMFPPAYATIAQQESLGATEMADLRRRYDAAAKL
;
A
#
# COMPACT_ATOMS: atom_id res chain seq x y z
N MET A 1 -38.08 -69.50 20.43
CA MET A 1 -37.26 -69.14 19.26
C MET A 1 -37.21 -67.62 19.20
N SER A 2 -36.17 -66.97 19.74
CA SER A 2 -36.07 -65.53 19.87
C SER A 2 -35.11 -64.99 18.79
N SER A 3 -35.61 -64.09 17.97
CA SER A 3 -34.86 -63.51 16.84
C SER A 3 -33.83 -62.46 17.28
N PRO A 4 -32.60 -62.51 16.82
CA PRO A 4 -31.56 -61.53 17.12
C PRO A 4 -31.36 -60.57 15.94
N GLU A 5 -32.37 -59.80 15.53
CA GLU A 5 -32.17 -58.86 14.39
C GLU A 5 -32.09 -57.38 14.74
N SER A 6 -32.24 -57.00 16.03
CA SER A 6 -32.27 -55.55 16.38
C SER A 6 -30.89 -54.93 16.66
N SER A 7 -29.82 -55.73 16.81
CA SER A 7 -28.51 -55.17 17.17
C SER A 7 -27.68 -54.61 16.01
N ALA A 8 -27.90 -55.06 14.78
CA ALA A 8 -27.15 -54.63 13.61
C ALA A 8 -27.52 -53.18 13.19
N TRP A 9 -28.77 -52.81 13.33
CA TRP A 9 -29.26 -51.50 12.93
C TRP A 9 -28.78 -50.35 13.84
N TYR A 10 -28.67 -50.60 15.15
CA TYR A 10 -28.08 -49.65 16.10
C TYR A 10 -26.61 -49.44 15.88
N ARG A 11 -25.85 -50.46 15.52
CA ARG A 11 -24.42 -50.37 15.25
C ARG A 11 -24.15 -49.51 14.01
N HIS A 12 -24.95 -49.62 12.97
CA HIS A 12 -24.83 -48.76 11.77
C HIS A 12 -25.14 -47.29 12.08
N ARG A 13 -26.14 -46.98 12.88
CA ARG A 13 -26.50 -45.61 13.27
C ARG A 13 -25.38 -44.96 14.11
N LEU A 14 -24.78 -45.71 15.06
CA LEU A 14 -23.69 -45.21 15.87
C LEU A 14 -22.43 -44.94 15.04
N VAL A 15 -22.14 -45.77 14.05
CA VAL A 15 -21.01 -45.53 13.11
C VAL A 15 -21.24 -44.29 12.30
N TRP A 16 -22.45 -44.07 11.76
CA TRP A 16 -22.78 -42.86 11.00
C TRP A 16 -22.74 -41.59 11.84
N VAL A 17 -23.19 -41.63 13.08
CA VAL A 17 -23.08 -40.48 14.00
C VAL A 17 -21.60 -40.17 14.32
N ALA A 18 -20.77 -41.18 14.54
CA ALA A 18 -19.34 -41.00 14.79
C ALA A 18 -18.63 -40.40 13.56
N VAL A 19 -18.96 -40.85 12.35
CA VAL A 19 -18.39 -40.30 11.10
C VAL A 19 -18.81 -38.83 10.88
N VAL A 20 -20.07 -38.50 11.13
CA VAL A 20 -20.56 -37.11 11.00
C VAL A 20 -19.88 -36.19 12.03
N LEU A 21 -19.75 -36.63 13.27
CA LEU A 21 -19.04 -35.89 14.33
C LEU A 21 -17.55 -35.69 13.98
N LEU A 22 -16.91 -36.68 13.38
CA LEU A 22 -15.51 -36.59 12.96
C LEU A 22 -15.32 -35.62 11.78
N VAL A 23 -16.23 -35.66 10.81
CA VAL A 23 -16.21 -34.72 9.67
C VAL A 23 -16.50 -33.28 10.13
N VAL A 24 -17.42 -33.07 11.06
CA VAL A 24 -17.72 -31.75 11.62
C VAL A 24 -16.53 -31.23 12.43
N SER A 25 -15.89 -32.06 13.24
CA SER A 25 -14.73 -31.64 14.05
C SER A 25 -13.50 -31.33 13.18
N VAL A 26 -13.23 -32.11 12.13
CA VAL A 26 -12.15 -31.81 11.18
C VAL A 26 -12.50 -30.56 10.36
N GLY A 27 -13.75 -30.38 9.93
CA GLY A 27 -14.21 -29.18 9.21
C GLY A 27 -14.04 -27.90 10.03
N THR A 28 -14.38 -27.92 11.32
CA THR A 28 -14.24 -26.75 12.20
C THR A 28 -12.77 -26.40 12.48
N VAL A 29 -11.89 -27.39 12.62
CA VAL A 29 -10.44 -27.16 12.80
C VAL A 29 -9.84 -26.56 11.53
N VAL A 30 -10.22 -27.04 10.35
CA VAL A 30 -9.71 -26.49 9.08
C VAL A 30 -10.21 -25.05 8.84
N LEU A 31 -11.48 -24.74 9.18
CA LEU A 31 -11.98 -23.37 9.10
C LEU A 31 -11.32 -22.45 10.14
N ALA A 32 -11.16 -22.91 11.37
CA ALA A 32 -10.47 -22.13 12.41
C ALA A 32 -9.00 -21.88 12.06
N ASN A 33 -8.32 -22.85 11.45
CA ASN A 33 -6.92 -22.70 11.02
C ASN A 33 -6.78 -21.79 9.79
N ARG A 34 -7.80 -21.68 8.92
CA ARG A 34 -7.82 -20.71 7.82
C ARG A 34 -8.08 -19.28 8.27
N SER A 35 -8.73 -19.09 9.42
CA SER A 35 -8.96 -17.76 10.00
C SER A 35 -7.77 -17.25 10.81
N SER A 36 -6.75 -18.07 11.04
CA SER A 36 -5.56 -17.74 11.84
C SER A 36 -4.29 -17.57 11.01
N THR A 37 -4.38 -17.17 9.74
CA THR A 37 -3.28 -16.43 9.13
C THR A 37 -3.25 -15.06 9.81
N ARG A 38 -2.79 -15.02 11.05
CA ARG A 38 -2.28 -13.80 11.68
C ARG A 38 -1.21 -13.31 10.72
N ALA A 39 -1.55 -12.28 9.94
CA ALA A 39 -0.55 -11.61 9.11
C ALA A 39 0.60 -11.27 10.05
N GLU A 40 1.76 -11.86 9.81
CA GLU A 40 2.98 -11.52 10.53
C GLU A 40 3.09 -9.99 10.49
N PRO A 41 3.30 -9.31 11.63
CA PRO A 41 3.37 -7.86 11.61
C PRO A 41 4.37 -7.47 10.52
N ALA A 42 3.92 -6.69 9.53
CA ALA A 42 4.77 -6.22 8.46
C ALA A 42 6.05 -5.65 9.09
N ASP A 43 7.20 -5.98 8.55
CA ASP A 43 8.48 -5.44 9.02
C ASP A 43 8.46 -3.90 8.92
N LEU A 44 9.30 -3.23 9.67
CA LEU A 44 9.31 -1.77 9.73
C LEU A 44 9.40 -1.11 8.35
N PRO A 45 10.27 -1.53 7.41
CA PRO A 45 10.29 -1.01 6.05
C PRO A 45 8.94 -1.14 5.33
N ALA A 46 8.27 -2.28 5.42
CA ALA A 46 6.97 -2.47 4.77
C ALA A 46 5.87 -1.59 5.39
N GLN A 47 5.90 -1.36 6.71
CA GLN A 47 4.98 -0.43 7.37
C GLN A 47 5.19 1.02 6.89
N ILE A 48 6.45 1.47 6.76
CA ILE A 48 6.80 2.80 6.26
C ILE A 48 6.31 2.97 4.81
N VAL A 49 6.59 2.00 3.92
CA VAL A 49 6.11 2.00 2.52
C VAL A 49 4.59 2.07 2.47
N ALA A 50 3.89 1.28 3.26
CA ALA A 50 2.42 1.28 3.31
C ALA A 50 1.87 2.63 3.78
N ARG A 51 2.44 3.22 4.83
CA ARG A 51 2.03 4.54 5.34
C ARG A 51 2.29 5.63 4.32
N MET A 52 3.49 5.67 3.74
CA MET A 52 3.85 6.65 2.72
C MET A 52 2.88 6.60 1.54
N ARG A 53 2.62 5.43 0.98
CA ARG A 53 1.65 5.23 -0.10
C ARG A 53 0.25 5.70 0.27
N THR A 54 -0.27 5.25 1.40
CA THR A 54 -1.62 5.60 1.85
C THR A 54 -1.77 7.11 2.09
N THR A 55 -0.73 7.77 2.61
CA THR A 55 -0.75 9.23 2.82
C THR A 55 -0.82 9.96 1.49
N LEU A 56 -0.01 9.55 0.51
CA LEU A 56 0.00 10.16 -0.84
C LEU A 56 -1.32 9.93 -1.60
N GLU A 57 -1.89 8.73 -1.52
CA GLU A 57 -3.15 8.40 -2.21
C GLU A 57 -4.37 9.11 -1.58
N ARG A 58 -4.30 9.49 -0.31
CA ARG A 58 -5.34 10.25 0.39
C ARG A 58 -5.15 11.76 0.34
N ALA A 59 -3.91 12.22 0.09
CA ALA A 59 -3.64 13.64 0.01
C ALA A 59 -4.42 14.27 -1.14
N ASP A 60 -4.95 15.48 -0.91
CA ASP A 60 -5.62 16.22 -1.97
C ASP A 60 -4.58 16.59 -3.06
N PRO A 61 -4.79 16.22 -4.34
CA PRO A 61 -3.91 16.63 -5.42
C PRO A 61 -3.69 18.15 -5.49
N ALA A 62 -4.66 18.94 -5.04
CA ALA A 62 -4.53 20.39 -4.96
C ALA A 62 -3.54 20.88 -3.88
N GLN A 63 -3.22 20.03 -2.89
CA GLN A 63 -2.16 20.33 -1.89
C GLN A 63 -0.75 20.10 -2.43
N HIS A 64 -0.62 19.38 -3.54
CA HIS A 64 0.62 19.23 -4.30
C HIS A 64 0.65 20.31 -5.41
N GLN A 65 0.39 21.57 -5.06
CA GLN A 65 0.39 22.69 -6.01
C GLN A 65 1.78 22.80 -6.65
N HIS A 66 1.90 22.21 -7.84
CA HIS A 66 2.87 22.64 -8.82
C HIS A 66 2.20 23.78 -9.61
N ALA A 67 2.82 24.93 -9.61
CA ALA A 67 2.37 26.08 -10.36
C ALA A 67 2.09 25.67 -11.82
N GLY A 68 0.83 25.68 -12.24
CA GLY A 68 0.50 25.71 -13.66
C GLY A 68 -0.61 24.82 -14.21
N HIS A 69 -1.27 23.98 -13.44
CA HIS A 69 -2.41 23.21 -13.97
C HIS A 69 -3.61 23.31 -13.03
N ASP A 70 -4.40 24.37 -13.19
CA ASP A 70 -5.79 24.40 -12.75
C ASP A 70 -6.56 23.35 -13.56
N ALA A 71 -6.59 22.10 -13.06
CA ALA A 71 -7.57 21.14 -13.54
C ALA A 71 -8.94 21.67 -13.13
N GLN A 72 -9.65 22.30 -14.06
CA GLN A 72 -11.04 22.69 -13.91
C GLN A 72 -11.87 21.46 -13.62
N GLN A 73 -12.05 21.16 -12.33
CA GLN A 73 -12.95 20.12 -11.87
C GLN A 73 -14.35 20.72 -11.85
N GLY A 74 -15.20 20.24 -12.75
CA GLY A 74 -16.64 20.55 -12.72
C GLY A 74 -17.21 20.17 -11.35
N ALA A 75 -17.90 21.08 -10.70
CA ALA A 75 -18.56 20.86 -9.43
C ALA A 75 -19.57 19.69 -9.57
N GLY A 76 -19.32 18.56 -8.86
CA GLY A 76 -20.25 17.44 -8.77
C GLY A 76 -19.76 16.09 -9.26
N ALA A 77 -18.58 15.97 -9.90
CA ALA A 77 -18.02 14.68 -10.28
C ALA A 77 -17.20 14.08 -9.13
N GLU A 78 -17.37 12.77 -8.88
CA GLU A 78 -16.53 12.02 -7.95
C GLU A 78 -15.06 12.14 -8.39
N LYS A 79 -14.19 12.56 -7.45
CA LYS A 79 -12.78 12.80 -7.73
C LYS A 79 -12.10 11.47 -8.08
N PRO A 80 -11.43 11.34 -9.24
CA PRO A 80 -10.78 10.09 -9.59
C PRO A 80 -9.69 9.74 -8.59
N PRO A 81 -9.50 8.45 -8.25
CA PRO A 81 -8.51 8.03 -7.27
C PRO A 81 -7.09 8.29 -7.76
N VAL A 82 -6.22 8.66 -6.83
CA VAL A 82 -4.78 8.75 -7.04
C VAL A 82 -4.14 7.43 -6.64
N ILE A 83 -3.33 6.87 -7.51
CA ILE A 83 -2.64 5.58 -7.28
C ILE A 83 -1.14 5.82 -7.31
N CYS A 84 -0.46 5.46 -6.23
CA CYS A 84 0.96 5.78 -6.03
C CYS A 84 1.84 4.53 -5.91
N GLY A 85 2.98 4.55 -6.60
CA GLY A 85 4.14 3.74 -6.30
C GLY A 85 5.12 4.55 -5.44
N VAL A 86 5.76 3.92 -4.47
CA VAL A 86 6.71 4.58 -3.58
C VAL A 86 7.93 3.73 -3.35
N ARG A 87 9.09 4.40 -3.19
CA ARG A 87 10.35 3.78 -2.77
C ARG A 87 10.91 4.59 -1.61
N VAL A 88 11.27 3.92 -0.52
CA VAL A 88 11.90 4.54 0.64
C VAL A 88 13.42 4.46 0.48
N TYR A 89 14.11 5.60 0.59
CA TYR A 89 15.57 5.68 0.59
C TYR A 89 16.15 5.47 2.00
N GLY A 90 15.42 5.95 3.00
CA GLY A 90 15.75 5.81 4.40
C GLY A 90 14.81 6.62 5.29
N PHE A 91 15.08 6.57 6.59
CA PHE A 91 14.27 7.26 7.59
C PHE A 91 15.12 7.71 8.79
N GLU A 92 14.58 8.62 9.57
CA GLU A 92 15.17 9.13 10.81
C GLU A 92 14.22 8.95 12.00
N PRO A 93 14.80 8.66 13.18
CA PRO A 93 16.22 8.32 13.43
C PRO A 93 16.58 6.97 12.80
N ALA A 94 17.81 6.83 12.29
CA ALA A 94 18.29 5.61 11.63
C ALA A 94 18.27 4.35 12.54
N GLY A 95 18.28 4.56 13.86
CA GLY A 95 18.18 3.49 14.85
C GLY A 95 16.75 3.13 15.25
N ALA A 96 15.71 3.67 14.61
CA ALA A 96 14.34 3.30 14.92
C ALA A 96 14.10 1.80 14.64
N THR A 97 13.52 1.12 15.60
CA THR A 97 13.18 -0.31 15.53
C THR A 97 11.67 -0.53 15.42
N THR A 98 10.90 0.49 15.74
CA THR A 98 9.44 0.47 15.66
C THR A 98 8.93 1.63 14.79
N PHE A 99 7.76 1.45 14.21
CA PHE A 99 7.14 2.47 13.38
C PHE A 99 6.86 3.79 14.14
N ALA A 100 6.53 3.70 15.43
CA ALA A 100 6.25 4.85 16.27
C ALA A 100 7.49 5.75 16.54
N GLU A 101 8.69 5.21 16.36
CA GLU A 101 9.94 5.96 16.51
C GLU A 101 10.33 6.74 15.24
N VAL A 102 9.78 6.38 14.07
CA VAL A 102 10.10 7.03 12.81
C VAL A 102 9.51 8.45 12.79
N ARG A 103 10.37 9.45 12.54
CA ARG A 103 9.99 10.87 12.50
C ARG A 103 9.99 11.44 11.09
N THR A 104 10.98 11.02 10.29
CA THR A 104 11.13 11.52 8.93
C THR A 104 11.40 10.35 7.99
N VAL A 105 10.76 10.36 6.83
CA VAL A 105 11.00 9.38 5.76
C VAL A 105 11.46 10.13 4.52
N TYR A 106 12.52 9.64 3.90
CA TYR A 106 13.05 10.11 2.61
C TYR A 106 12.73 9.07 1.55
N GLY A 107 12.20 9.49 0.41
CA GLY A 107 11.81 8.53 -0.61
C GLY A 107 11.45 9.16 -1.94
N PHE A 108 11.00 8.32 -2.85
CA PHE A 108 10.49 8.65 -4.17
C PHE A 108 9.03 8.27 -4.29
N HIS A 109 8.28 9.06 -5.03
CA HIS A 109 6.91 8.73 -5.41
C HIS A 109 6.71 8.87 -6.92
N LEU A 110 5.81 8.06 -7.44
CA LEU A 110 5.21 8.21 -8.77
C LEU A 110 3.73 7.91 -8.62
N CYS A 111 2.91 8.93 -8.76
CA CYS A 111 1.46 8.85 -8.64
C CYS A 111 0.78 9.12 -9.98
N GLY A 112 -0.30 8.41 -10.28
CA GLY A 112 -1.14 8.65 -11.44
C GLY A 112 -2.60 8.87 -11.03
N ILE A 113 -3.29 9.81 -11.67
CA ILE A 113 -4.73 10.05 -11.49
C ILE A 113 -5.47 9.02 -12.36
N ALA A 114 -6.17 8.07 -11.72
CA ALA A 114 -6.82 6.96 -12.38
C ALA A 114 -8.24 7.36 -12.85
N GLU A 115 -8.30 8.19 -13.87
CA GLU A 115 -9.56 8.48 -14.54
C GLU A 115 -10.10 7.23 -15.25
N GLN A 116 -11.41 7.07 -15.22
CA GLN A 116 -12.06 5.89 -15.80
C GLN A 116 -11.71 5.71 -17.28
N LYS A 117 -11.29 4.50 -17.66
CA LYS A 117 -10.88 4.11 -19.02
C LYS A 117 -9.69 4.91 -19.59
N ARG A 118 -8.92 5.60 -18.76
CA ARG A 118 -7.72 6.32 -19.20
C ARG A 118 -6.50 5.41 -18.99
N PRO A 119 -5.78 5.00 -20.07
CA PRO A 119 -4.57 4.21 -19.96
C PRO A 119 -3.47 4.94 -19.20
N TRP A 120 -2.62 4.19 -18.49
CA TRP A 120 -1.48 4.72 -17.75
C TRP A 120 -0.60 5.68 -18.55
N ASP A 121 -0.34 5.37 -19.83
CA ASP A 121 0.63 6.13 -20.63
C ASP A 121 0.18 7.58 -20.90
N VAL A 122 -1.13 7.82 -20.90
CA VAL A 122 -1.73 9.16 -21.08
C VAL A 122 -2.32 9.75 -19.79
N ALA A 123 -2.14 9.08 -18.64
CA ALA A 123 -2.59 9.59 -17.35
C ALA A 123 -1.78 10.81 -16.90
N VAL A 124 -2.42 11.70 -16.15
CA VAL A 124 -1.70 12.76 -15.42
C VAL A 124 -0.89 12.09 -14.30
N LYS A 125 0.39 12.40 -14.24
CA LYS A 125 1.33 11.79 -13.30
C LYS A 125 2.13 12.86 -12.57
N LEU A 126 2.47 12.56 -11.33
CA LEU A 126 3.37 13.33 -10.49
C LEU A 126 4.46 12.41 -9.96
N ALA A 127 5.71 12.78 -10.11
CA ALA A 127 6.85 11.98 -9.69
C ALA A 127 7.98 12.84 -9.14
N GLY A 128 8.69 12.32 -8.15
CA GLY A 128 9.90 12.94 -7.64
C GLY A 128 10.28 12.47 -6.24
N PRO A 129 11.45 12.90 -5.78
CA PRO A 129 11.85 12.75 -4.39
C PRO A 129 10.97 13.58 -3.46
N LEU A 130 10.69 13.02 -2.28
CA LEU A 130 9.95 13.72 -1.24
C LEU A 130 10.49 13.38 0.16
N ILE A 131 10.16 14.26 1.10
CA ILE A 131 10.34 14.06 2.53
C ILE A 131 8.95 13.98 3.15
N MET A 132 8.72 12.96 3.98
CA MET A 132 7.49 12.81 4.74
C MET A 132 7.79 13.01 6.22
N ASP A 133 7.14 14.00 6.84
CA ASP A 133 7.18 14.25 8.27
C ASP A 133 6.12 13.39 8.96
N MET A 134 6.57 12.40 9.71
CA MET A 134 5.73 11.43 10.42
C MET A 134 5.30 11.93 11.80
N SER A 135 5.74 13.11 12.24
CA SER A 135 5.41 13.68 13.54
C SER A 135 4.02 14.31 13.59
N THR A 136 3.36 14.49 12.44
CA THR A 136 2.02 15.04 12.30
C THR A 136 1.01 13.99 11.83
N ASP A 137 -0.28 14.21 12.05
CA ASP A 137 -1.36 13.38 11.50
C ASP A 137 -2.43 14.28 10.83
N PRO A 138 -2.61 14.21 9.50
CA PRO A 138 -1.84 13.39 8.56
C PRO A 138 -0.36 13.79 8.46
N PRO A 139 0.53 12.87 8.03
CA PRO A 139 1.94 13.18 7.80
C PRO A 139 2.13 14.33 6.83
N GLY A 140 3.06 15.23 7.16
CA GLY A 140 3.44 16.33 6.29
C GLY A 140 4.24 15.85 5.07
N ILE A 141 4.00 16.42 3.89
CA ILE A 141 4.71 16.06 2.65
C ILE A 141 5.44 17.28 2.12
N LYS A 142 6.75 17.12 1.82
CA LYS A 142 7.57 18.12 1.15
C LYS A 142 8.18 17.49 -0.09
N VAL A 143 7.84 17.99 -1.28
CA VAL A 143 8.41 17.54 -2.54
C VAL A 143 9.60 18.42 -2.94
N VAL A 144 10.50 17.87 -3.74
CA VAL A 144 11.62 18.62 -4.30
C VAL A 144 11.17 19.30 -5.58
N GLU A 145 11.17 20.62 -5.58
CA GLU A 145 10.76 21.44 -6.73
C GLU A 145 11.92 22.30 -7.21
N ALA A 146 12.15 22.32 -8.52
CA ALA A 146 13.01 23.31 -9.14
C ALA A 146 12.25 24.63 -9.30
N THR A 147 12.94 25.75 -9.18
CA THR A 147 12.42 27.09 -9.52
C THR A 147 13.30 27.74 -10.57
N ALA A 148 12.94 28.95 -11.02
CA ALA A 148 13.77 29.69 -11.95
C ALA A 148 15.15 30.01 -11.35
N GLU A 149 15.23 30.16 -10.02
CA GLU A 149 16.43 30.56 -9.28
C GLU A 149 17.23 29.39 -8.72
N VAL A 150 16.56 28.24 -8.44
CA VAL A 150 17.16 27.08 -7.77
C VAL A 150 16.98 25.82 -8.61
N ARG A 151 18.11 25.27 -9.06
CA ARG A 151 18.10 24.01 -9.81
C ARG A 151 17.65 22.83 -8.94
N PHE A 152 17.02 21.83 -9.55
CA PHE A 152 16.57 20.62 -8.87
C PHE A 152 17.65 19.97 -7.99
N VAL A 153 18.87 19.81 -8.51
CA VAL A 153 19.98 19.17 -7.78
C VAL A 153 20.40 19.98 -6.55
N ASP A 154 20.38 21.31 -6.65
CA ASP A 154 20.75 22.18 -5.55
C ASP A 154 19.66 22.13 -4.45
N ARG A 155 18.39 22.19 -4.84
CA ARG A 155 17.26 22.01 -3.92
C ARG A 155 17.29 20.65 -3.25
N LEU A 156 17.60 19.59 -3.98
CA LEU A 156 17.70 18.25 -3.42
C LEU A 156 18.79 18.16 -2.35
N ARG A 157 19.96 18.77 -2.58
CA ARG A 157 21.06 18.82 -1.61
C ARG A 157 20.75 19.66 -0.38
N GLU A 158 19.93 20.71 -0.53
CA GLU A 158 19.45 21.51 0.60
C GLU A 158 18.49 20.76 1.50
N MET A 159 17.62 19.94 0.88
CA MET A 159 16.52 19.29 1.59
C MET A 159 16.89 17.91 2.17
N PHE A 160 17.80 17.18 1.52
CA PHE A 160 18.11 15.79 1.85
C PHE A 160 19.48 15.65 2.51
N PRO A 161 19.64 14.73 3.49
CA PRO A 161 20.96 14.30 3.92
C PRO A 161 21.80 13.81 2.71
N PRO A 162 23.13 14.04 2.70
CA PRO A 162 23.98 13.76 1.52
C PRO A 162 23.84 12.34 0.95
N ALA A 163 23.72 11.34 1.83
CA ALA A 163 23.54 9.95 1.41
C ALA A 163 22.23 9.76 0.61
N TYR A 164 21.12 10.30 1.10
CA TYR A 164 19.81 10.19 0.42
C TYR A 164 19.70 11.10 -0.80
N ALA A 165 20.37 12.27 -0.78
CA ALA A 165 20.45 13.14 -1.95
C ALA A 165 21.14 12.45 -3.14
N THR A 166 22.17 11.64 -2.89
CA THR A 166 22.84 10.85 -3.93
C THR A 166 21.93 9.76 -4.49
N ILE A 167 21.23 9.03 -3.63
CA ILE A 167 20.27 8.00 -4.04
C ILE A 167 19.15 8.62 -4.88
N ALA A 168 18.58 9.73 -4.42
CA ALA A 168 17.46 10.40 -5.07
C ALA A 168 17.78 10.97 -6.47
N GLN A 169 19.06 11.18 -6.79
CA GLN A 169 19.47 11.58 -8.14
C GLN A 169 19.54 10.40 -9.13
N GLN A 170 19.62 9.18 -8.65
CA GLN A 170 19.91 7.99 -9.45
C GLN A 170 18.78 6.98 -9.47
N GLU A 171 17.96 6.97 -8.42
CA GLU A 171 16.96 5.94 -8.23
C GLU A 171 15.53 6.44 -8.44
N SER A 172 14.76 5.61 -9.12
CA SER A 172 13.31 5.71 -9.28
C SER A 172 12.66 4.39 -8.87
N LEU A 173 11.40 4.16 -9.22
CA LEU A 173 10.76 2.86 -8.99
C LEU A 173 11.44 1.77 -9.82
N GLY A 174 11.71 0.63 -9.20
CA GLY A 174 12.19 -0.56 -9.90
C GLY A 174 11.08 -1.26 -10.70
N ALA A 175 11.47 -2.26 -11.49
CA ALA A 175 10.56 -2.98 -12.38
C ALA A 175 9.36 -3.61 -11.64
N THR A 176 9.59 -4.22 -10.48
CA THR A 176 8.53 -4.84 -9.66
C THR A 176 7.57 -3.80 -9.08
N GLU A 177 8.09 -2.68 -8.58
CA GLU A 177 7.29 -1.56 -8.04
C GLU A 177 6.44 -0.93 -9.15
N MET A 178 7.01 -0.75 -10.34
CA MET A 178 6.31 -0.25 -11.52
C MET A 178 5.20 -1.20 -11.99
N ALA A 179 5.45 -2.51 -12.02
CA ALA A 179 4.45 -3.50 -12.38
C ALA A 179 3.28 -3.51 -11.37
N ASP A 180 3.56 -3.41 -10.07
CA ASP A 180 2.54 -3.29 -9.04
C ASP A 180 1.73 -2.00 -9.18
N LEU A 181 2.39 -0.88 -9.39
CA LEU A 181 1.74 0.41 -9.60
C LEU A 181 0.78 0.37 -10.81
N ARG A 182 1.24 -0.12 -11.97
CA ARG A 182 0.42 -0.23 -13.18
C ARG A 182 -0.80 -1.13 -12.95
N ARG A 183 -0.60 -2.31 -12.38
CA ARG A 183 -1.71 -3.24 -12.07
C ARG A 183 -2.78 -2.59 -11.18
N ARG A 184 -2.38 -1.85 -10.13
CA ARG A 184 -3.32 -1.14 -9.24
C ARG A 184 -3.99 0.03 -9.95
N TYR A 185 -3.26 0.74 -10.79
CA TYR A 185 -3.81 1.81 -11.60
C TYR A 185 -4.87 1.30 -12.57
N ASP A 186 -4.57 0.24 -13.34
CA ASP A 186 -5.49 -0.35 -14.31
C ASP A 186 -6.78 -0.82 -13.64
N ALA A 187 -6.67 -1.45 -12.48
CA ALA A 187 -7.83 -1.85 -11.69
C ALA A 187 -8.68 -0.64 -11.24
N ALA A 188 -8.05 0.46 -10.82
CA ALA A 188 -8.75 1.68 -10.41
C ALA A 188 -9.37 2.43 -11.61
N ALA A 189 -8.70 2.45 -12.76
CA ALA A 189 -9.18 3.05 -14.01
C ALA A 189 -10.21 2.17 -14.75
N LYS A 190 -10.49 0.95 -14.27
CA LYS A 190 -11.40 -0.04 -14.89
C LYS A 190 -10.97 -0.38 -16.34
N LEU A 191 -9.69 -0.70 -16.50
CA LEU A 191 -9.08 -1.18 -17.73
C LEU A 191 -9.02 -2.71 -17.77
#